data_31da4645f815deff2bf8c50c5ad3875d
#
_entry.id   31da4645f815deff2bf8c50c5ad3875d
#
_cell.length_a   1.000
_cell.length_b   1.000
_cell.length_c   1.000
_cell.angle_alpha   90.00
_cell.angle_beta   90.00
_cell.angle_gamma   90.00
#
_symmetry.space_group_name_H-M   'P 1'
#
loop_
_entity.id
_entity.type
_entity.pdbx_description
1 polymer ?
#
loop_
_entity_poly.entity_id
_entity_poly.type
_entity_poly.pdbx_seq_one_letter_code
_entity_poly.pdbx_strand_id
1 'polypeptide(L)'
;MPQISVRGIEMPESPIRKLAPLAYAAKEKGIHVYHLNIGQPDLPTPKAAIDAIKNIDRSILEYSPSQGYLSYRKKLVGYYSKYNINLTPEDIIITSGGSEAVLFSFLACLNPGDEIIVPEPAYANYMAFAISAGAVIRTITTTIEEGFSLPKVEKFEELINEKTRAILICNPNNPTGYLYTRREMNQIRDLVKKYDLYLFSDEVYREFIYTGSPYISACHLEGIENNVVLIDSVSKRYSECGIRIGALITKNEEVRKAVMKFCQARLSPPLIGQIAAEASLDEPAEYGREVYDEYVERRKCLIDGLNRIPGVYSPIPMGAFYTVAKLPVDDAEKFCEWCLSEFNYEGETVMLAPAAGFYTTPGIGKNEVRLAYVLKKEDLVRALFVLRKALEAYPGKV
;
A
#
# COMPACT_ATOMS: atom_id res chain seq x y z
N MET A 1 5.40 -29.76 -24.81
CA MET A 1 4.44 -28.76 -24.34
C MET A 1 5.15 -27.40 -24.37
N PRO A 2 4.46 -26.30 -24.75
CA PRO A 2 5.05 -24.97 -24.67
C PRO A 2 5.51 -24.66 -23.25
N GLN A 3 6.65 -23.97 -23.12
CA GLN A 3 7.15 -23.52 -21.83
C GLN A 3 6.59 -22.15 -21.49
N ILE A 4 6.31 -21.92 -20.20
CA ILE A 4 5.92 -20.59 -19.71
C ILE A 4 7.13 -19.65 -19.73
N SER A 5 6.89 -18.33 -19.77
CA SER A 5 7.98 -17.34 -19.79
C SER A 5 8.76 -17.32 -18.46
N VAL A 6 10.01 -16.87 -18.53
CA VAL A 6 10.86 -16.65 -17.33
C VAL A 6 10.14 -15.74 -16.32
N ARG A 7 9.52 -14.66 -16.77
CA ARG A 7 8.70 -13.77 -15.90
C ARG A 7 7.58 -14.51 -15.19
N GLY A 8 6.91 -15.46 -15.87
CA GLY A 8 5.85 -16.26 -15.25
C GLY A 8 6.38 -17.20 -14.16
N ILE A 9 7.63 -17.67 -14.29
CA ILE A 9 8.31 -18.50 -13.29
C ILE A 9 8.77 -17.65 -12.10
N GLU A 10 9.34 -16.47 -12.36
CA GLU A 10 9.91 -15.58 -11.35
C GLU A 10 8.87 -14.75 -10.58
N MET A 11 7.61 -14.69 -11.08
CA MET A 11 6.55 -13.92 -10.43
C MET A 11 6.28 -14.46 -9.02
N PRO A 12 6.45 -13.63 -7.96
CA PRO A 12 6.29 -14.11 -6.59
C PRO A 12 4.83 -14.34 -6.23
N GLU A 13 4.58 -15.34 -5.40
CA GLU A 13 3.29 -15.50 -4.74
C GLU A 13 3.04 -14.37 -3.74
N SER A 14 1.78 -13.94 -3.61
CA SER A 14 1.43 -12.89 -2.66
C SER A 14 1.52 -13.38 -1.22
N PRO A 15 2.39 -12.83 -0.36
CA PRO A 15 2.47 -13.22 1.06
C PRO A 15 1.18 -12.93 1.82
N ILE A 16 0.34 -12.04 1.28
CA ILE A 16 -0.95 -11.65 1.86
C ILE A 16 -2.05 -12.68 1.56
N ARG A 17 -1.96 -13.34 0.39
CA ARG A 17 -3.05 -14.19 -0.14
C ARG A 17 -2.72 -15.67 -0.23
N LYS A 18 -1.46 -16.07 -0.18
CA LYS A 18 -1.04 -17.48 -0.31
C LYS A 18 -1.69 -18.41 0.72
N LEU A 19 -2.05 -17.89 1.89
CA LEU A 19 -2.72 -18.65 2.94
C LEU A 19 -4.27 -18.67 2.81
N ALA A 20 -4.85 -18.01 1.80
CA ALA A 20 -6.31 -17.96 1.63
C ALA A 20 -6.96 -19.36 1.51
N PRO A 21 -6.39 -20.34 0.81
CA PRO A 21 -6.95 -21.70 0.76
C PRO A 21 -7.12 -22.34 2.14
N LEU A 22 -6.15 -22.14 3.05
CA LEU A 22 -6.24 -22.65 4.43
C LEU A 22 -7.36 -21.96 5.22
N ALA A 23 -7.52 -20.64 5.03
CA ALA A 23 -8.61 -19.90 5.67
C ALA A 23 -9.98 -20.34 5.15
N TYR A 24 -10.12 -20.65 3.86
CA TYR A 24 -11.35 -21.23 3.32
C TYR A 24 -11.64 -22.62 3.93
N ALA A 25 -10.65 -23.48 3.99
CA ALA A 25 -10.79 -24.81 4.60
C ALA A 25 -11.16 -24.74 6.10
N ALA A 26 -10.61 -23.78 6.85
CA ALA A 26 -11.00 -23.52 8.23
C ALA A 26 -12.49 -23.09 8.34
N LYS A 27 -12.93 -22.19 7.47
CA LYS A 27 -14.34 -21.73 7.43
C LYS A 27 -15.32 -22.86 7.07
N GLU A 28 -14.96 -23.74 6.14
CA GLU A 28 -15.75 -24.94 5.81
C GLU A 28 -15.93 -25.89 7.00
N LYS A 29 -15.00 -25.89 7.94
CA LYS A 29 -15.08 -26.62 9.22
C LYS A 29 -15.87 -25.85 10.28
N GLY A 30 -16.46 -24.70 9.96
CA GLY A 30 -17.21 -23.85 10.88
C GLY A 30 -16.34 -22.98 11.80
N ILE A 31 -15.04 -22.85 11.52
CA ILE A 31 -14.13 -22.02 12.30
C ILE A 31 -14.22 -20.57 11.82
N HIS A 32 -14.49 -19.65 12.75
CA HIS A 32 -14.45 -18.21 12.45
C HIS A 32 -13.00 -17.72 12.32
N VAL A 33 -12.69 -17.03 11.20
CA VAL A 33 -11.34 -16.53 10.90
C VAL A 33 -11.32 -15.01 10.97
N TYR A 34 -10.59 -14.45 11.94
CA TYR A 34 -10.32 -13.00 12.01
C TYR A 34 -9.24 -12.61 11.00
N HIS A 35 -9.62 -11.87 9.95
CA HIS A 35 -8.72 -11.48 8.87
C HIS A 35 -7.92 -10.22 9.23
N LEU A 36 -6.77 -10.37 9.85
CA LEU A 36 -5.82 -9.28 10.12
C LEU A 36 -4.75 -9.13 9.01
N ASN A 37 -4.80 -9.98 7.98
CA ASN A 37 -3.84 -10.01 6.88
C ASN A 37 -4.17 -9.05 5.73
N ILE A 38 -5.43 -8.66 5.53
CA ILE A 38 -5.90 -7.86 4.39
C ILE A 38 -6.16 -6.42 4.81
N GLY A 39 -5.53 -5.47 4.13
CA GLY A 39 -5.78 -4.03 4.32
C GLY A 39 -6.89 -3.52 3.41
N GLN A 40 -8.07 -4.08 3.54
CA GLN A 40 -9.28 -3.58 2.89
C GLN A 40 -10.15 -2.90 3.96
N PRO A 41 -10.34 -1.55 3.85
CA PRO A 41 -11.25 -0.86 4.76
C PRO A 41 -12.64 -1.48 4.78
N ASP A 42 -13.25 -1.53 5.96
CA ASP A 42 -14.61 -2.07 6.19
C ASP A 42 -15.65 -0.98 6.54
N LEU A 43 -15.20 0.26 6.64
CA LEU A 43 -16.10 1.39 6.83
C LEU A 43 -16.94 1.62 5.57
N PRO A 44 -18.18 2.15 5.70
CA PRO A 44 -19.03 2.36 4.54
C PRO A 44 -18.39 3.24 3.46
N THR A 45 -18.53 2.84 2.22
CA THR A 45 -18.23 3.69 1.06
C THR A 45 -19.13 4.94 1.11
N PRO A 46 -18.64 6.13 0.71
CA PRO A 46 -19.45 7.35 0.66
C PRO A 46 -20.80 7.14 -0.01
N LYS A 47 -21.85 7.67 0.64
CA LYS A 47 -23.22 7.53 0.10
C LYS A 47 -23.34 8.15 -1.28
N ALA A 48 -22.67 9.28 -1.52
CA ALA A 48 -22.65 9.95 -2.81
C ALA A 48 -22.14 9.04 -3.94
N ALA A 49 -21.11 8.24 -3.68
CA ALA A 49 -20.58 7.27 -4.65
C ALA A 49 -21.59 6.16 -4.98
N ILE A 50 -22.21 5.59 -3.94
CA ILE A 50 -23.22 4.53 -4.13
C ILE A 50 -24.45 5.06 -4.86
N ASP A 51 -24.92 6.26 -4.52
CA ASP A 51 -26.03 6.90 -5.19
C ASP A 51 -25.69 7.24 -6.64
N ALA A 52 -24.49 7.71 -6.93
CA ALA A 52 -24.03 7.99 -8.28
C ALA A 52 -24.02 6.73 -9.16
N ILE A 53 -23.61 5.58 -8.62
CA ILE A 53 -23.66 4.29 -9.33
C ILE A 53 -25.11 3.87 -9.61
N LYS A 54 -26.01 3.98 -8.61
CA LYS A 54 -27.42 3.58 -8.74
C LYS A 54 -28.20 4.43 -9.74
N ASN A 55 -27.82 5.69 -9.89
CA ASN A 55 -28.51 6.67 -10.72
C ASN A 55 -27.80 6.95 -12.05
N ILE A 56 -27.02 5.99 -12.57
CA ILE A 56 -26.40 6.12 -13.88
C ILE A 56 -27.50 6.14 -14.94
N ASP A 57 -27.73 7.31 -15.56
CA ASP A 57 -28.65 7.52 -16.68
C ASP A 57 -27.87 7.49 -18.00
N ARG A 58 -27.48 6.30 -18.43
CA ARG A 58 -26.77 6.05 -19.71
C ARG A 58 -27.31 4.82 -20.37
N SER A 59 -27.71 4.93 -21.62
CA SER A 59 -28.12 3.77 -22.42
C SER A 59 -26.95 2.96 -22.96
N ILE A 60 -25.74 3.56 -23.03
CA ILE A 60 -24.52 2.93 -23.51
C ILE A 60 -23.41 3.21 -22.49
N LEU A 61 -22.65 2.18 -22.14
CA LEU A 61 -21.46 2.27 -21.30
C LEU A 61 -20.23 2.36 -22.21
N GLU A 62 -19.97 3.53 -22.74
CA GLU A 62 -18.89 3.82 -23.69
C GLU A 62 -17.50 3.89 -23.04
N TYR A 63 -16.46 3.85 -23.85
CA TYR A 63 -15.11 4.17 -23.39
C TYR A 63 -15.02 5.62 -22.93
N SER A 64 -14.44 5.84 -21.74
CA SER A 64 -14.06 7.18 -21.31
C SER A 64 -12.74 7.61 -22.00
N PRO A 65 -12.37 8.89 -21.96
CA PRO A 65 -11.05 9.32 -22.44
C PRO A 65 -9.93 8.51 -21.77
N SER A 66 -8.87 8.18 -22.51
CA SER A 66 -7.76 7.35 -22.01
C SER A 66 -7.07 7.94 -20.77
N GLN A 67 -7.05 9.27 -20.66
CA GLN A 67 -6.55 9.99 -19.48
C GLN A 67 -7.53 10.00 -18.30
N GLY A 68 -8.77 9.61 -18.51
CA GLY A 68 -9.87 9.76 -17.56
C GLY A 68 -10.67 11.06 -17.77
N TYR A 69 -11.86 11.12 -17.18
CA TYR A 69 -12.76 12.26 -17.32
C TYR A 69 -12.13 13.56 -16.83
N LEU A 70 -12.28 14.61 -17.63
CA LEU A 70 -11.77 15.95 -17.29
C LEU A 70 -12.47 16.51 -16.04
N SER A 71 -13.77 16.26 -15.86
CA SER A 71 -14.52 16.66 -14.68
C SER A 71 -13.91 16.09 -13.41
N TYR A 72 -13.63 14.78 -13.40
CA TYR A 72 -12.99 14.11 -12.26
C TYR A 72 -11.57 14.64 -12.00
N ARG A 73 -10.75 14.82 -13.04
CA ARG A 73 -9.39 15.38 -12.89
C ARG A 73 -9.41 16.82 -12.33
N LYS A 74 -10.38 17.66 -12.75
CA LYS A 74 -10.58 19.01 -12.18
C LYS A 74 -10.94 18.95 -10.70
N LYS A 75 -11.82 18.03 -10.27
CA LYS A 75 -12.13 17.84 -8.85
C LYS A 75 -10.93 17.37 -8.05
N LEU A 76 -10.11 16.47 -8.62
CA LEU A 76 -8.85 16.04 -7.99
C LEU A 76 -7.88 17.19 -7.78
N VAL A 77 -7.78 18.15 -8.70
CA VAL A 77 -6.98 19.37 -8.48
C VAL A 77 -7.45 20.09 -7.21
N GLY A 78 -8.77 20.25 -7.02
CA GLY A 78 -9.35 20.83 -5.81
C GLY A 78 -9.06 20.00 -4.54
N TYR A 79 -9.05 18.68 -4.65
CA TYR A 79 -8.66 17.78 -3.56
C TYR A 79 -7.19 17.98 -3.17
N TYR A 80 -6.25 17.97 -4.13
CA TYR A 80 -4.83 18.13 -3.85
C TYR A 80 -4.47 19.53 -3.34
N SER A 81 -5.21 20.56 -3.74
CA SER A 81 -4.99 21.92 -3.23
C SER A 81 -5.20 22.04 -1.71
N LYS A 82 -6.06 21.19 -1.12
CA LYS A 82 -6.24 21.11 0.35
C LYS A 82 -4.95 20.67 1.08
N TYR A 83 -4.05 19.99 0.38
CA TYR A 83 -2.73 19.57 0.87
C TYR A 83 -1.59 20.47 0.40
N ASN A 84 -1.89 21.66 -0.16
CA ASN A 84 -0.91 22.57 -0.77
C ASN A 84 -0.11 21.92 -1.93
N ILE A 85 -0.71 20.98 -2.64
CA ILE A 85 -0.16 20.37 -3.84
C ILE A 85 -0.81 21.07 -5.06
N ASN A 86 -0.02 21.89 -5.76
CA ASN A 86 -0.48 22.65 -6.90
C ASN A 86 -0.32 21.84 -8.20
N LEU A 87 -1.45 21.43 -8.76
CA LEU A 87 -1.56 20.64 -9.98
C LEU A 87 -2.49 21.30 -10.99
N THR A 88 -2.34 20.89 -12.24
CA THR A 88 -3.32 21.10 -13.31
C THR A 88 -4.01 19.77 -13.66
N PRO A 89 -5.17 19.79 -14.32
CA PRO A 89 -5.80 18.54 -14.77
C PRO A 89 -4.92 17.72 -15.70
N GLU A 90 -3.98 18.33 -16.42
CA GLU A 90 -3.04 17.73 -17.33
C GLU A 90 -1.97 16.90 -16.60
N ASP A 91 -1.64 17.27 -15.36
CA ASP A 91 -0.68 16.53 -14.52
C ASP A 91 -1.23 15.20 -14.01
N ILE A 92 -2.55 14.97 -14.14
CA ILE A 92 -3.27 13.83 -13.56
C ILE A 92 -3.70 12.86 -14.66
N ILE A 93 -3.33 11.60 -14.53
CA ILE A 93 -3.77 10.50 -15.38
C ILE A 93 -4.50 9.48 -14.51
N ILE A 94 -5.76 9.20 -14.83
CA ILE A 94 -6.56 8.22 -14.09
C ILE A 94 -6.17 6.81 -14.51
N THR A 95 -6.05 5.93 -13.52
CA THR A 95 -5.60 4.55 -13.69
C THR A 95 -6.58 3.55 -13.06
N SER A 96 -6.45 2.28 -13.44
CA SER A 96 -7.22 1.17 -12.85
C SER A 96 -6.66 0.79 -11.46
N GLY A 97 -6.78 1.73 -10.51
CA GLY A 97 -6.20 1.67 -9.17
C GLY A 97 -4.71 2.03 -9.16
N GLY A 98 -4.14 2.16 -7.95
CA GLY A 98 -2.72 2.45 -7.75
C GLY A 98 -1.79 1.42 -8.40
N SER A 99 -2.23 0.17 -8.54
CA SER A 99 -1.43 -0.89 -9.16
C SER A 99 -1.08 -0.59 -10.62
N GLU A 100 -2.03 -0.09 -11.41
CA GLU A 100 -1.74 0.33 -12.80
C GLU A 100 -0.86 1.58 -12.81
N ALA A 101 -1.05 2.50 -11.88
CA ALA A 101 -0.19 3.68 -11.75
C ALA A 101 1.27 3.30 -11.50
N VAL A 102 1.55 2.35 -10.59
CA VAL A 102 2.90 1.82 -10.36
C VAL A 102 3.46 1.17 -11.63
N LEU A 103 2.69 0.26 -12.24
CA LEU A 103 3.14 -0.45 -13.44
C LEU A 103 3.45 0.51 -14.59
N PHE A 104 2.57 1.48 -14.86
CA PHE A 104 2.79 2.46 -15.93
C PHE A 104 3.95 3.41 -15.63
N SER A 105 4.18 3.75 -14.35
CA SER A 105 5.38 4.49 -13.95
C SER A 105 6.66 3.72 -14.29
N PHE A 106 6.71 2.44 -13.98
CA PHE A 106 7.87 1.61 -14.28
C PHE A 106 8.08 1.43 -15.78
N LEU A 107 7.01 1.10 -16.52
CA LEU A 107 7.08 0.91 -17.96
C LEU A 107 7.47 2.19 -18.72
N ALA A 108 7.09 3.37 -18.23
CA ALA A 108 7.37 4.64 -18.88
C ALA A 108 8.76 5.21 -18.54
N CYS A 109 9.28 4.90 -17.34
CA CYS A 109 10.49 5.55 -16.82
C CYS A 109 11.72 4.63 -16.77
N LEU A 110 11.54 3.30 -16.96
CA LEU A 110 12.60 2.31 -16.76
C LEU A 110 12.77 1.42 -17.97
N ASN A 111 14.01 1.06 -18.27
CA ASN A 111 14.36 0.03 -19.24
C ASN A 111 14.57 -1.32 -18.54
N PRO A 112 14.51 -2.44 -19.27
CA PRO A 112 14.91 -3.73 -18.73
C PRO A 112 16.34 -3.69 -18.17
N GLY A 113 16.50 -4.12 -16.91
CA GLY A 113 17.77 -4.10 -16.18
C GLY A 113 18.06 -2.82 -15.39
N ASP A 114 17.23 -1.77 -15.53
CA ASP A 114 17.33 -0.59 -14.67
C ASP A 114 16.95 -0.94 -13.21
N GLU A 115 17.57 -0.26 -12.27
CA GLU A 115 17.44 -0.54 -10.84
C GLU A 115 16.61 0.53 -10.12
N ILE A 116 15.77 0.06 -9.18
CA ILE A 116 14.94 0.90 -8.30
C ILE A 116 15.38 0.63 -6.85
N ILE A 117 15.76 1.67 -6.11
CA ILE A 117 16.03 1.56 -4.67
C ILE A 117 14.71 1.66 -3.91
N VAL A 118 14.44 0.68 -3.05
CA VAL A 118 13.20 0.60 -2.26
C VAL A 118 13.54 0.31 -0.79
N PRO A 119 13.12 1.14 0.16
CA PRO A 119 13.21 0.78 1.58
C PRO A 119 12.34 -0.44 1.87
N GLU A 120 12.92 -1.46 2.53
CA GLU A 120 12.18 -2.66 2.96
C GLU A 120 12.06 -2.70 4.49
N PRO A 121 10.96 -3.30 5.03
CA PRO A 121 9.91 -4.05 4.32
C PRO A 121 9.04 -3.14 3.45
N ALA A 122 8.70 -3.61 2.26
CA ALA A 122 7.95 -2.87 1.25
C ALA A 122 6.68 -3.61 0.82
N TYR A 123 5.74 -2.89 0.21
CA TYR A 123 4.55 -3.53 -0.36
C TYR A 123 4.96 -4.59 -1.39
N ALA A 124 4.63 -5.84 -1.10
CA ALA A 124 5.13 -7.02 -1.83
C ALA A 124 4.89 -6.97 -3.35
N ASN A 125 3.81 -6.29 -3.80
CA ASN A 125 3.52 -6.22 -5.22
C ASN A 125 4.48 -5.31 -6.01
N TYR A 126 5.31 -4.47 -5.36
CA TYR A 126 6.32 -3.70 -6.10
C TYR A 126 7.31 -4.62 -6.82
N MET A 127 7.69 -5.74 -6.19
CA MET A 127 8.52 -6.77 -6.84
C MET A 127 7.85 -7.31 -8.10
N ALA A 128 6.55 -7.65 -8.02
CA ALA A 128 5.80 -8.17 -9.16
C ALA A 128 5.73 -7.15 -10.32
N PHE A 129 5.54 -5.86 -10.01
CA PHE A 129 5.53 -4.80 -11.03
C PHE A 129 6.93 -4.58 -11.63
N ALA A 130 7.99 -4.66 -10.82
CA ALA A 130 9.36 -4.55 -11.33
C ALA A 130 9.69 -5.71 -12.28
N ILE A 131 9.39 -6.95 -11.92
CA ILE A 131 9.55 -8.13 -12.81
C ILE A 131 8.75 -7.94 -14.09
N SER A 132 7.50 -7.44 -14.01
CA SER A 132 6.67 -7.18 -15.19
C SER A 132 7.27 -6.14 -16.13
N ALA A 133 7.91 -5.11 -15.59
CA ALA A 133 8.60 -4.08 -16.36
C ALA A 133 10.02 -4.48 -16.79
N GLY A 134 10.56 -5.59 -16.26
CA GLY A 134 11.96 -5.99 -16.46
C GLY A 134 12.96 -5.21 -15.62
N ALA A 135 12.52 -4.42 -14.66
CA ALA A 135 13.36 -3.67 -13.73
C ALA A 135 13.79 -4.53 -12.52
N VAL A 136 14.83 -4.09 -11.83
CA VAL A 136 15.41 -4.78 -10.67
C VAL A 136 15.21 -3.95 -9.41
N ILE A 137 14.65 -4.55 -8.35
CA ILE A 137 14.58 -3.89 -7.05
C ILE A 137 15.87 -4.14 -6.27
N ARG A 138 16.44 -3.03 -5.78
CA ARG A 138 17.55 -3.00 -4.83
C ARG A 138 17.03 -2.48 -3.52
N THR A 139 17.03 -3.29 -2.48
CA THR A 139 16.45 -2.89 -1.21
C THR A 139 17.45 -2.25 -0.27
N ILE A 140 16.95 -1.32 0.53
CA ILE A 140 17.63 -0.79 1.69
C ILE A 140 16.84 -1.19 2.93
N THR A 141 17.45 -2.02 3.77
CA THR A 141 16.77 -2.63 4.90
C THR A 141 16.55 -1.65 6.04
N THR A 142 15.32 -1.58 6.54
CA THR A 142 14.96 -0.94 7.81
C THR A 142 14.57 -2.01 8.82
N THR A 143 14.68 -1.72 10.12
CA THR A 143 14.47 -2.71 11.17
C THR A 143 13.35 -2.32 12.13
N ILE A 144 12.69 -3.32 12.69
CA ILE A 144 11.63 -3.11 13.68
C ILE A 144 12.19 -2.48 14.97
N GLU A 145 13.43 -2.78 15.32
CA GLU A 145 14.13 -2.23 16.49
C GLU A 145 14.37 -0.72 16.37
N GLU A 146 14.56 -0.21 15.14
CA GLU A 146 14.71 1.21 14.81
C GLU A 146 13.37 1.88 14.44
N GLY A 147 12.24 1.16 14.63
CA GLY A 147 10.92 1.63 14.27
C GLY A 147 10.72 1.87 12.77
N PHE A 148 11.53 1.21 11.93
CA PHE A 148 11.53 1.32 10.47
C PHE A 148 11.93 2.69 9.92
N SER A 149 12.69 3.49 10.69
CA SER A 149 13.28 4.74 10.20
C SER A 149 14.27 4.48 9.06
N LEU A 150 14.40 5.46 8.15
CA LEU A 150 15.38 5.33 7.06
C LEU A 150 16.80 5.31 7.61
N PRO A 151 17.66 4.45 7.08
CA PRO A 151 19.07 4.48 7.39
C PRO A 151 19.71 5.76 6.85
N LYS A 152 20.97 6.00 7.26
CA LYS A 152 21.73 7.17 6.82
C LYS A 152 21.86 7.21 5.30
N VAL A 153 21.99 8.42 4.74
CA VAL A 153 22.06 8.69 3.30
C VAL A 153 23.19 7.93 2.61
N GLU A 154 24.31 7.70 3.30
CA GLU A 154 25.46 6.95 2.80
C GLU A 154 25.08 5.53 2.38
N LYS A 155 24.09 4.92 3.07
CA LYS A 155 23.60 3.58 2.71
C LYS A 155 22.83 3.56 1.40
N PHE A 156 22.13 4.63 1.05
CA PHE A 156 21.56 4.80 -0.28
C PHE A 156 22.62 4.96 -1.33
N GLU A 157 23.65 5.77 -1.05
CA GLU A 157 24.75 6.03 -1.98
C GLU A 157 25.57 4.77 -2.28
N GLU A 158 25.74 3.86 -1.31
CA GLU A 158 26.38 2.56 -1.51
C GLU A 158 25.64 1.68 -2.55
N LEU A 159 24.32 1.87 -2.71
CA LEU A 159 23.49 1.12 -3.65
C LEU A 159 23.41 1.78 -5.04
N ILE A 160 23.64 3.10 -5.12
CA ILE A 160 23.50 3.84 -6.37
C ILE A 160 24.67 3.50 -7.33
N ASN A 161 24.30 3.13 -8.55
CA ASN A 161 25.24 2.83 -9.62
C ASN A 161 24.67 3.29 -10.99
N GLU A 162 25.36 3.01 -12.09
CA GLU A 162 24.98 3.42 -13.44
C GLU A 162 23.61 2.89 -13.93
N LYS A 163 23.09 1.82 -13.30
CA LYS A 163 21.76 1.25 -13.62
C LYS A 163 20.65 1.82 -12.76
N THR A 164 20.99 2.50 -11.67
CA THR A 164 19.99 3.07 -10.78
C THR A 164 19.26 4.21 -11.49
N ARG A 165 17.92 4.14 -11.54
CA ARG A 165 17.06 5.14 -12.20
C ARG A 165 16.03 5.74 -11.28
N ALA A 166 15.70 5.08 -10.18
CA ALA A 166 14.63 5.54 -9.31
C ALA A 166 14.84 5.18 -7.85
N ILE A 167 14.20 5.96 -6.97
CA ILE A 167 13.88 5.61 -5.59
C ILE A 167 12.36 5.48 -5.52
N LEU A 168 11.85 4.42 -4.88
CA LEU A 168 10.43 4.26 -4.61
C LEU A 168 10.19 4.27 -3.11
N ILE A 169 9.25 5.09 -2.68
CA ILE A 169 8.78 5.14 -1.29
C ILE A 169 7.26 4.97 -1.21
N CYS A 170 6.77 4.43 -0.11
CA CYS A 170 5.35 4.44 0.27
C CYS A 170 5.20 5.30 1.54
N ASN A 171 4.47 6.39 1.45
CA ASN A 171 4.37 7.38 2.54
C ASN A 171 2.91 7.85 2.76
N PRO A 172 2.27 7.46 3.87
CA PRO A 172 2.70 6.52 4.93
C PRO A 172 2.92 5.09 4.43
N ASN A 173 3.79 4.34 5.09
CA ASN A 173 4.30 3.07 4.60
C ASN A 173 3.33 1.88 4.82
N ASN A 174 3.23 1.03 3.84
CA ASN A 174 2.74 -0.35 3.93
C ASN A 174 3.95 -1.29 3.69
N PRO A 175 4.38 -2.09 4.68
CA PRO A 175 3.59 -2.66 5.78
C PRO A 175 3.74 -2.00 7.16
N THR A 176 4.65 -1.07 7.36
CA THR A 176 5.14 -0.69 8.71
C THR A 176 4.28 0.38 9.42
N GLY A 177 3.50 1.15 8.66
CA GLY A 177 2.85 2.34 9.20
C GLY A 177 3.82 3.50 9.49
N TYR A 178 5.06 3.41 9.01
CA TYR A 178 6.04 4.48 9.16
C TYR A 178 5.64 5.71 8.35
N LEU A 179 5.85 6.88 8.90
CA LEU A 179 5.65 8.17 8.24
C LEU A 179 7.00 8.87 8.13
N TYR A 180 7.46 9.15 6.91
CA TYR A 180 8.74 9.82 6.70
C TYR A 180 8.73 11.24 7.26
N THR A 181 9.78 11.56 8.01
CA THR A 181 10.01 12.89 8.56
C THR A 181 10.42 13.89 7.47
N ARG A 182 10.29 15.19 7.74
CA ARG A 182 10.78 16.24 6.84
C ARG A 182 12.26 16.07 6.50
N ARG A 183 13.05 15.65 7.49
CA ARG A 183 14.49 15.42 7.30
C ARG A 183 14.73 14.29 6.30
N GLU A 184 14.05 13.15 6.46
CA GLU A 184 14.19 12.00 5.56
C GLU A 184 13.70 12.34 4.14
N MET A 185 12.55 13.02 4.01
CA MET A 185 12.07 13.47 2.70
C MET A 185 13.06 14.42 2.01
N ASN A 186 13.71 15.31 2.76
CA ASN A 186 14.77 16.18 2.22
C ASN A 186 16.02 15.38 1.81
N GLN A 187 16.41 14.36 2.57
CA GLN A 187 17.52 13.46 2.20
C GLN A 187 17.23 12.72 0.89
N ILE A 188 16.01 12.20 0.73
CA ILE A 188 15.57 11.57 -0.53
C ILE A 188 15.61 12.57 -1.68
N ARG A 189 15.08 13.80 -1.49
CA ARG A 189 15.17 14.88 -2.49
C ARG A 189 16.61 15.14 -2.93
N ASP A 190 17.52 15.25 -1.98
CA ASP A 190 18.92 15.58 -2.29
C ASP A 190 19.61 14.46 -3.07
N LEU A 191 19.31 13.18 -2.76
CA LEU A 191 19.74 12.03 -3.55
C LEU A 191 19.16 12.06 -4.97
N VAL A 192 17.85 12.26 -5.09
CA VAL A 192 17.16 12.35 -6.39
C VAL A 192 17.77 13.45 -7.26
N LYS A 193 17.99 14.63 -6.67
CA LYS A 193 18.62 15.76 -7.36
C LYS A 193 20.07 15.50 -7.74
N LYS A 194 20.86 14.91 -6.85
CA LYS A 194 22.29 14.65 -7.05
C LYS A 194 22.55 13.65 -8.17
N TYR A 195 21.72 12.61 -8.26
CA TYR A 195 21.90 11.49 -9.17
C TYR A 195 20.92 11.48 -10.34
N ASP A 196 20.09 12.53 -10.48
CA ASP A 196 19.04 12.66 -11.50
C ASP A 196 18.14 11.43 -11.60
N LEU A 197 17.59 11.00 -10.45
CA LEU A 197 16.73 9.83 -10.33
C LEU A 197 15.25 10.21 -10.42
N TYR A 198 14.38 9.27 -10.78
CA TYR A 198 12.96 9.39 -10.52
C TYR A 198 12.66 9.14 -9.05
N LEU A 199 11.65 9.82 -8.51
CA LEU A 199 11.05 9.54 -7.21
C LEU A 199 9.62 9.04 -7.42
N PHE A 200 9.41 7.73 -7.32
CA PHE A 200 8.08 7.14 -7.26
C PHE A 200 7.57 7.20 -5.82
N SER A 201 6.50 7.96 -5.58
CA SER A 201 5.92 8.14 -4.26
C SER A 201 4.51 7.58 -4.22
N ASP A 202 4.34 6.43 -3.56
CA ASP A 202 3.02 5.84 -3.32
C ASP A 202 2.41 6.49 -2.07
N GLU A 203 1.36 7.30 -2.29
CA GLU A 203 0.74 8.13 -1.26
C GLU A 203 -0.72 7.75 -0.98
N VAL A 204 -1.10 6.51 -1.25
CA VAL A 204 -2.49 6.02 -1.12
C VAL A 204 -3.02 6.06 0.33
N TYR A 205 -2.15 6.21 1.33
CA TYR A 205 -2.52 6.28 2.74
C TYR A 205 -2.46 7.70 3.31
N ARG A 206 -2.38 8.75 2.49
CA ARG A 206 -2.24 10.16 2.87
C ARG A 206 -3.26 10.62 3.91
N GLU A 207 -4.48 10.10 3.89
CA GLU A 207 -5.55 10.46 4.83
C GLU A 207 -5.34 9.89 6.25
N PHE A 208 -4.46 8.89 6.40
CA PHE A 208 -4.26 8.15 7.65
C PHE A 208 -2.93 8.55 8.28
N ILE A 209 -2.89 9.73 8.95
CA ILE A 209 -1.70 10.27 9.62
C ILE A 209 -2.07 10.65 11.04
N TYR A 210 -1.41 10.03 12.01
CA TYR A 210 -1.79 10.07 13.43
C TYR A 210 -0.87 10.93 14.30
N THR A 211 0.05 11.68 13.71
CA THR A 211 1.07 12.46 14.45
C THR A 211 0.64 13.87 14.78
N GLY A 212 -0.47 14.36 14.23
CA GLY A 212 -0.85 15.78 14.30
C GLY A 212 0.06 16.72 13.49
N SER A 213 1.08 16.20 12.83
CA SER A 213 1.97 16.98 11.95
C SER A 213 1.41 17.08 10.53
N PRO A 214 1.68 18.17 9.81
CA PRO A 214 1.29 18.28 8.42
C PRO A 214 1.91 17.16 7.56
N TYR A 215 1.12 16.64 6.64
CA TYR A 215 1.60 15.66 5.66
C TYR A 215 2.65 16.25 4.72
N ILE A 216 3.67 15.46 4.40
CA ILE A 216 4.72 15.82 3.45
C ILE A 216 4.63 14.91 2.23
N SER A 217 4.05 15.43 1.15
CA SER A 217 4.06 14.78 -0.15
C SER A 217 5.42 14.92 -0.84
N ALA A 218 5.76 13.99 -1.73
CA ALA A 218 6.89 14.15 -2.64
C ALA A 218 6.73 15.41 -3.52
N CYS A 219 5.50 15.84 -3.81
CA CYS A 219 5.21 17.06 -4.55
C CYS A 219 5.58 18.36 -3.81
N HIS A 220 5.89 18.30 -2.50
CA HIS A 220 6.40 19.45 -1.74
C HIS A 220 7.93 19.59 -1.78
N LEU A 221 8.62 18.70 -2.48
CA LEU A 221 10.09 18.68 -2.54
C LEU A 221 10.56 19.57 -3.71
N GLU A 222 11.07 20.73 -3.35
CA GLU A 222 11.50 21.75 -4.33
C GLU A 222 12.75 21.33 -5.09
N GLY A 223 12.75 21.64 -6.39
CA GLY A 223 13.89 21.44 -7.30
C GLY A 223 14.01 20.03 -7.86
N ILE A 224 12.98 19.18 -7.67
CA ILE A 224 12.85 17.83 -8.27
C ILE A 224 11.44 17.60 -8.84
N GLU A 225 10.69 18.65 -9.14
CA GLU A 225 9.27 18.57 -9.55
C GLU A 225 9.07 17.67 -10.77
N ASN A 226 10.03 17.66 -11.71
CA ASN A 226 10.02 16.82 -12.90
C ASN A 226 10.52 15.38 -12.67
N ASN A 227 11.09 15.11 -11.51
CA ASN A 227 11.54 13.77 -11.14
C ASN A 227 10.45 12.98 -10.40
N VAL A 228 9.44 13.68 -9.84
CA VAL A 228 8.39 13.06 -9.02
C VAL A 228 7.30 12.45 -9.88
N VAL A 229 6.98 11.18 -9.57
CA VAL A 229 5.77 10.50 -10.03
C VAL A 229 5.01 10.04 -8.80
N LEU A 230 3.90 10.72 -8.51
CA LEU A 230 3.05 10.40 -7.38
C LEU A 230 2.00 9.38 -7.80
N ILE A 231 1.81 8.37 -6.96
CA ILE A 231 0.83 7.29 -7.12
C ILE A 231 -0.24 7.47 -6.06
N ASP A 232 -1.50 7.46 -6.49
CA ASP A 232 -2.65 7.61 -5.60
C ASP A 232 -3.78 6.64 -5.95
N SER A 233 -4.71 6.46 -5.00
CA SER A 233 -5.91 5.65 -5.19
C SER A 233 -7.02 6.04 -4.22
N VAL A 234 -8.27 5.97 -4.69
CA VAL A 234 -9.46 6.13 -3.84
C VAL A 234 -9.72 4.92 -2.94
N SER A 235 -9.06 3.77 -3.24
CA SER A 235 -9.29 2.48 -2.58
C SER A 235 -9.26 2.55 -1.06
N LYS A 236 -8.40 3.42 -0.49
CA LYS A 236 -8.17 3.46 0.96
C LYS A 236 -8.98 4.57 1.63
N ARG A 237 -8.95 5.79 1.09
CA ARG A 237 -9.61 6.95 1.70
C ARG A 237 -11.14 6.87 1.71
N TYR A 238 -11.73 6.15 0.74
CA TYR A 238 -13.19 6.07 0.59
C TYR A 238 -13.74 4.64 0.67
N SER A 239 -12.94 3.68 1.14
CA SER A 239 -13.35 2.26 1.16
C SER A 239 -13.82 1.75 -0.21
N GLU A 240 -13.19 2.19 -1.28
CA GLU A 240 -13.57 1.96 -2.68
C GLU A 240 -12.63 1.00 -3.41
N CYS A 241 -12.11 -0.02 -2.71
CA CYS A 241 -11.14 -0.95 -3.31
C CYS A 241 -11.67 -1.64 -4.59
N GLY A 242 -12.98 -1.89 -4.64
CA GLY A 242 -13.65 -2.64 -5.72
C GLY A 242 -13.87 -1.84 -7.01
N ILE A 243 -13.94 -0.52 -6.97
CA ILE A 243 -14.19 0.29 -8.18
C ILE A 243 -12.96 0.46 -9.07
N ARG A 244 -11.76 0.11 -8.56
CA ARG A 244 -10.50 0.12 -9.30
C ARG A 244 -10.14 1.47 -9.91
N ILE A 245 -10.10 2.52 -9.11
CA ILE A 245 -9.68 3.87 -9.53
C ILE A 245 -8.47 4.34 -8.72
N GLY A 246 -7.48 4.83 -9.45
CA GLY A 246 -6.27 5.47 -8.95
C GLY A 246 -5.82 6.58 -9.88
N ALA A 247 -4.66 7.14 -9.59
CA ALA A 247 -4.07 8.19 -10.40
C ALA A 247 -2.54 8.09 -10.42
N LEU A 248 -1.95 8.36 -11.57
CA LEU A 248 -0.55 8.69 -11.77
C LEU A 248 -0.47 10.20 -11.98
N ILE A 249 0.38 10.86 -11.20
CA ILE A 249 0.46 12.32 -11.18
C ILE A 249 1.91 12.74 -11.30
N THR A 250 2.21 13.56 -12.30
CA THR A 250 3.56 14.11 -12.51
C THR A 250 3.55 15.41 -13.29
N LYS A 251 4.45 16.31 -12.98
CA LYS A 251 4.71 17.53 -13.76
C LYS A 251 5.60 17.29 -14.97
N ASN A 252 6.25 16.14 -15.04
CA ASN A 252 7.11 15.75 -16.16
C ASN A 252 6.29 15.47 -17.42
N GLU A 253 6.37 16.37 -18.39
CA GLU A 253 5.61 16.27 -19.63
C GLU A 253 5.98 15.03 -20.48
N GLU A 254 7.26 14.67 -20.52
CA GLU A 254 7.72 13.50 -21.29
C GLU A 254 7.22 12.19 -20.67
N VAL A 255 7.21 12.09 -19.34
CA VAL A 255 6.61 10.95 -18.63
C VAL A 255 5.10 10.88 -18.91
N ARG A 256 4.38 12.02 -18.86
CA ARG A 256 2.95 12.05 -19.20
C ARG A 256 2.68 11.57 -20.63
N LYS A 257 3.48 12.04 -21.61
CA LYS A 257 3.37 11.61 -23.00
C LYS A 257 3.62 10.12 -23.17
N ALA A 258 4.63 9.58 -22.48
CA ALA A 258 4.93 8.15 -22.49
C ALA A 258 3.80 7.33 -21.87
N VAL A 259 3.33 7.69 -20.66
CA VAL A 259 2.23 7.03 -19.96
C VAL A 259 0.93 7.05 -20.78
N MET A 260 0.65 8.16 -21.49
CA MET A 260 -0.54 8.24 -22.36
C MET A 260 -0.56 7.20 -23.47
N LYS A 261 0.58 6.75 -23.98
CA LYS A 261 0.63 5.66 -24.99
C LYS A 261 0.17 4.34 -24.37
N PHE A 262 0.56 4.05 -23.11
CA PHE A 262 0.06 2.88 -22.38
C PHE A 262 -1.43 3.01 -22.06
N CYS A 263 -1.89 4.21 -21.67
CA CYS A 263 -3.31 4.47 -21.46
C CYS A 263 -4.14 4.25 -22.72
N GLN A 264 -3.65 4.67 -23.88
CA GLN A 264 -4.32 4.44 -25.18
C GLN A 264 -4.35 2.95 -25.54
N ALA A 265 -3.28 2.20 -25.28
CA ALA A 265 -3.23 0.76 -25.47
C ALA A 265 -4.22 0.00 -24.56
N ARG A 266 -4.38 0.47 -23.30
CA ARG A 266 -5.36 -0.04 -22.33
C ARG A 266 -6.79 0.41 -22.65
N LEU A 267 -6.99 1.43 -23.50
CA LEU A 267 -8.20 2.13 -23.89
C LEU A 267 -8.64 3.18 -22.87
N SER A 268 -9.31 2.81 -21.79
CA SER A 268 -9.81 3.77 -20.79
C SER A 268 -9.82 3.19 -19.36
N PRO A 269 -9.77 4.03 -18.31
CA PRO A 269 -10.07 3.56 -16.97
C PRO A 269 -11.57 3.21 -16.84
N PRO A 270 -11.96 2.41 -15.83
CA PRO A 270 -13.35 1.99 -15.64
C PRO A 270 -14.32 3.17 -15.53
N LEU A 271 -15.31 3.26 -16.42
CA LEU A 271 -16.29 4.34 -16.49
C LEU A 271 -17.08 4.47 -15.17
N ILE A 272 -17.69 3.38 -14.72
CA ILE A 272 -18.50 3.34 -13.49
C ILE A 272 -17.64 3.69 -12.27
N GLY A 273 -16.41 3.20 -12.24
CA GLY A 273 -15.46 3.54 -11.18
C GLY A 273 -15.14 5.04 -11.11
N GLN A 274 -14.97 5.70 -12.27
CA GLN A 274 -14.73 7.15 -12.29
C GLN A 274 -15.94 7.95 -11.82
N ILE A 275 -17.17 7.54 -12.19
CA ILE A 275 -18.41 8.17 -11.72
C ILE A 275 -18.49 8.10 -10.18
N ALA A 276 -18.24 6.94 -9.60
CA ALA A 276 -18.22 6.77 -8.15
C ALA A 276 -17.13 7.62 -7.48
N ALA A 277 -15.89 7.51 -7.96
CA ALA A 277 -14.75 8.23 -7.40
C ALA A 277 -14.89 9.76 -7.50
N GLU A 278 -15.51 10.27 -8.59
CA GLU A 278 -15.81 11.68 -8.75
C GLU A 278 -16.85 12.16 -7.73
N ALA A 279 -17.90 11.35 -7.49
CA ALA A 279 -18.93 11.66 -6.52
C ALA A 279 -18.39 11.64 -5.07
N SER A 280 -17.44 10.76 -4.75
CA SER A 280 -16.80 10.71 -3.43
C SER A 280 -16.04 11.98 -3.07
N LEU A 281 -15.59 12.76 -4.06
CA LEU A 281 -14.92 14.05 -3.80
C LEU A 281 -15.89 15.15 -3.33
N ASP A 282 -17.18 14.95 -3.50
CA ASP A 282 -18.22 15.88 -3.02
C ASP A 282 -18.71 15.53 -1.59
N GLU A 283 -18.17 14.45 -1.00
CA GLU A 283 -18.54 14.01 0.35
C GLU A 283 -18.17 15.10 1.37
N PRO A 284 -19.03 15.37 2.36
CA PRO A 284 -18.72 16.31 3.44
C PRO A 284 -17.46 15.94 4.21
N ALA A 285 -16.77 16.95 4.75
CA ALA A 285 -15.53 16.75 5.52
C ALA A 285 -15.73 15.88 6.78
N GLU A 286 -16.96 15.77 7.25
CA GLU A 286 -17.38 14.94 8.38
C GLU A 286 -17.05 13.46 8.13
N TYR A 287 -17.29 12.95 6.92
CA TYR A 287 -16.98 11.57 6.54
C TYR A 287 -15.48 11.26 6.79
N GLY A 288 -14.59 12.11 6.28
CA GLY A 288 -13.14 11.90 6.47
C GLY A 288 -12.73 11.96 7.94
N ARG A 289 -13.39 12.80 8.75
CA ARG A 289 -13.15 12.90 10.18
C ARG A 289 -13.60 11.66 10.92
N GLU A 290 -14.81 11.17 10.67
CA GLU A 290 -15.35 9.95 11.26
C GLU A 290 -14.48 8.73 10.93
N VAL A 291 -14.05 8.59 9.66
CA VAL A 291 -13.11 7.55 9.23
C VAL A 291 -11.79 7.65 10.00
N TYR A 292 -11.22 8.85 10.10
CA TYR A 292 -9.97 9.10 10.82
C TYR A 292 -10.09 8.73 12.31
N ASP A 293 -11.13 9.20 12.99
CA ASP A 293 -11.35 8.96 14.43
C ASP A 293 -11.49 7.46 14.71
N GLU A 294 -12.23 6.73 13.88
CA GLU A 294 -12.38 5.28 13.98
C GLU A 294 -11.02 4.56 13.84
N TYR A 295 -10.18 4.95 12.86
CA TYR A 295 -8.87 4.33 12.69
C TYR A 295 -7.88 4.70 13.82
N VAL A 296 -8.00 5.86 14.43
CA VAL A 296 -7.24 6.21 15.66
C VAL A 296 -7.56 5.23 16.79
N GLU A 297 -8.85 4.94 17.02
CA GLU A 297 -9.31 3.99 18.04
C GLU A 297 -8.87 2.55 17.75
N ARG A 298 -9.02 2.10 16.50
CA ARG A 298 -8.60 0.76 16.05
C ARG A 298 -7.09 0.57 16.20
N ARG A 299 -6.31 1.56 15.77
CA ARG A 299 -4.84 1.60 15.93
C ARG A 299 -4.45 1.45 17.39
N LYS A 300 -5.03 2.26 18.28
CA LYS A 300 -4.78 2.20 19.70
C LYS A 300 -5.12 0.82 20.29
N CYS A 301 -6.30 0.29 19.93
CA CYS A 301 -6.74 -1.02 20.38
C CYS A 301 -5.75 -2.12 19.99
N LEU A 302 -5.36 -2.16 18.70
CA LEU A 302 -4.43 -3.19 18.21
C LEU A 302 -3.06 -3.07 18.86
N ILE A 303 -2.45 -1.89 18.87
CA ILE A 303 -1.07 -1.71 19.36
C ILE A 303 -0.96 -1.95 20.86
N ASP A 304 -1.90 -1.40 21.64
CA ASP A 304 -1.94 -1.64 23.09
C ASP A 304 -2.15 -3.14 23.40
N GLY A 305 -3.00 -3.81 22.60
CA GLY A 305 -3.27 -5.22 22.77
C GLY A 305 -2.09 -6.11 22.41
N LEU A 306 -1.42 -5.86 21.28
CA LEU A 306 -0.23 -6.60 20.86
C LEU A 306 0.89 -6.49 21.90
N ASN A 307 1.23 -5.29 22.35
CA ASN A 307 2.33 -5.05 23.28
C ASN A 307 2.05 -5.53 24.72
N ARG A 308 0.81 -5.98 25.01
CA ARG A 308 0.47 -6.68 26.27
C ARG A 308 0.66 -8.18 26.18
N ILE A 309 0.84 -8.75 24.99
CA ILE A 309 1.11 -10.19 24.83
C ILE A 309 2.59 -10.44 25.13
N PRO A 310 2.94 -11.34 26.08
CA PRO A 310 4.33 -11.60 26.42
C PRO A 310 5.17 -12.01 25.20
N GLY A 311 6.32 -11.36 24.99
CA GLY A 311 7.23 -11.62 23.89
C GLY A 311 6.85 -11.00 22.55
N VAL A 312 5.70 -10.34 22.44
CA VAL A 312 5.29 -9.60 21.23
C VAL A 312 5.76 -8.15 21.35
N TYR A 313 6.30 -7.62 20.25
CA TYR A 313 6.67 -6.22 20.12
C TYR A 313 6.17 -5.65 18.79
N SER A 314 5.51 -4.51 18.86
CA SER A 314 5.08 -3.74 17.68
C SER A 314 5.37 -2.26 17.93
N PRO A 315 6.12 -1.57 17.04
CA PRO A 315 6.25 -0.13 17.12
C PRO A 315 4.90 0.56 16.89
N ILE A 316 4.77 1.80 17.35
CA ILE A 316 3.55 2.58 17.14
C ILE A 316 3.55 3.13 15.72
N PRO A 317 2.63 2.70 14.83
CA PRO A 317 2.56 3.22 13.47
C PRO A 317 2.11 4.68 13.50
N MET A 318 2.75 5.52 12.70
CA MET A 318 2.46 6.94 12.59
C MET A 318 1.48 7.27 11.47
N GLY A 319 1.24 6.31 10.58
CA GLY A 319 0.30 6.46 9.47
C GLY A 319 -0.18 5.12 8.91
N ALA A 320 -0.95 5.15 7.82
CA ALA A 320 -1.63 4.02 7.22
C ALA A 320 -2.56 3.30 8.20
N PHE A 321 -2.87 2.03 7.98
CA PHE A 321 -3.63 1.19 8.92
C PHE A 321 -3.01 -0.22 9.03
N TYR A 322 -1.67 -0.23 9.07
CA TYR A 322 -0.86 -1.44 9.27
C TYR A 322 0.15 -1.26 10.38
N THR A 323 0.58 -2.38 10.90
CA THR A 323 1.80 -2.49 11.71
C THR A 323 2.50 -3.80 11.40
N VAL A 324 3.80 -3.85 11.65
CA VAL A 324 4.58 -5.07 11.74
C VAL A 324 4.80 -5.38 13.22
N ALA A 325 4.57 -6.63 13.60
CA ALA A 325 4.84 -7.11 14.96
C ALA A 325 5.81 -8.27 14.92
N LYS A 326 6.78 -8.26 15.83
CA LYS A 326 7.67 -9.38 16.12
C LYS A 326 7.00 -10.29 17.12
N LEU A 327 6.97 -11.58 16.80
CA LEU A 327 6.32 -12.60 17.60
C LEU A 327 7.36 -13.55 18.23
N PRO A 328 7.08 -14.15 19.41
CA PRO A 328 7.96 -15.14 20.04
C PRO A 328 7.80 -16.53 19.39
N VAL A 329 8.11 -16.63 18.09
CA VAL A 329 7.97 -17.83 17.27
C VAL A 329 9.25 -18.09 16.48
N ASP A 330 9.53 -19.36 16.17
CA ASP A 330 10.67 -19.80 15.36
C ASP A 330 10.55 -19.32 13.89
N ASP A 331 9.31 -19.34 13.38
CA ASP A 331 9.00 -18.97 12.00
C ASP A 331 7.54 -18.48 11.90
N ALA A 332 7.36 -17.22 11.52
CA ALA A 332 6.03 -16.60 11.42
C ALA A 332 5.19 -17.17 10.27
N GLU A 333 5.81 -17.70 9.22
CA GLU A 333 5.07 -18.37 8.14
C GLU A 333 4.45 -19.65 8.63
N LYS A 334 5.25 -20.51 9.28
CA LYS A 334 4.76 -21.74 9.91
C LYS A 334 3.69 -21.47 10.96
N PHE A 335 3.88 -20.43 11.77
CA PHE A 335 2.88 -20.00 12.75
C PHE A 335 1.55 -19.64 12.10
N CYS A 336 1.59 -18.82 11.03
CA CYS A 336 0.38 -18.39 10.30
C CYS A 336 -0.33 -19.58 9.63
N GLU A 337 0.41 -20.52 9.04
CA GLU A 337 -0.13 -21.77 8.48
C GLU A 337 -0.78 -22.62 9.56
N TRP A 338 -0.08 -22.83 10.68
CA TRP A 338 -0.57 -23.61 11.81
C TRP A 338 -1.85 -23.00 12.42
N CYS A 339 -1.93 -21.68 12.55
CA CYS A 339 -3.15 -20.99 13.00
C CYS A 339 -4.38 -21.35 12.17
N LEU A 340 -4.22 -21.56 10.87
CA LEU A 340 -5.32 -21.84 9.95
C LEU A 340 -5.61 -23.32 9.72
N SER A 341 -4.61 -24.19 9.91
CA SER A 341 -4.72 -25.62 9.61
C SER A 341 -5.01 -26.48 10.84
N GLU A 342 -4.44 -26.14 12.00
CA GLU A 342 -4.38 -26.99 13.18
C GLU A 342 -5.00 -26.33 14.43
N PHE A 343 -4.90 -25.00 14.56
CA PHE A 343 -5.34 -24.28 15.74
C PHE A 343 -6.78 -23.76 15.61
N ASN A 344 -7.53 -23.91 16.68
CA ASN A 344 -8.71 -23.07 16.95
C ASN A 344 -8.91 -22.93 18.46
N TYR A 345 -9.43 -21.82 18.88
CA TYR A 345 -9.86 -21.58 20.26
C TYR A 345 -11.34 -21.22 20.27
N GLU A 346 -12.16 -22.10 20.87
CA GLU A 346 -13.63 -21.96 20.90
C GLU A 346 -14.26 -21.78 19.51
N GLY A 347 -13.74 -22.44 18.49
CA GLY A 347 -14.21 -22.32 17.11
C GLY A 347 -13.71 -21.07 16.37
N GLU A 348 -12.65 -20.42 16.85
CA GLU A 348 -12.11 -19.20 16.28
C GLU A 348 -10.60 -19.28 16.03
N THR A 349 -10.11 -18.59 14.99
CA THR A 349 -8.69 -18.46 14.69
C THR A 349 -8.39 -17.09 14.06
N VAL A 350 -7.10 -16.80 13.83
CA VAL A 350 -6.61 -15.56 13.23
C VAL A 350 -5.85 -15.84 11.94
N MET A 351 -5.97 -14.94 10.96
CA MET A 351 -5.15 -14.94 9.76
C MET A 351 -4.29 -13.68 9.73
N LEU A 352 -2.97 -13.87 9.74
CA LEU A 352 -1.96 -12.82 9.68
C LEU A 352 -1.24 -12.89 8.33
N ALA A 353 -0.45 -11.87 7.97
CA ALA A 353 0.44 -11.93 6.82
C ALA A 353 1.89 -12.09 7.29
N PRO A 354 2.57 -13.22 7.00
CA PRO A 354 3.99 -13.39 7.33
C PRO A 354 4.82 -12.27 6.71
N ALA A 355 5.68 -11.63 7.51
CA ALA A 355 6.38 -10.43 7.06
C ALA A 355 7.60 -10.73 6.18
N ALA A 356 8.15 -11.94 6.21
CA ALA A 356 9.28 -12.31 5.35
C ALA A 356 9.06 -12.02 3.87
N GLY A 357 7.81 -12.15 3.38
CA GLY A 357 7.45 -11.83 1.98
C GLY A 357 7.37 -10.33 1.64
N PHE A 358 7.61 -9.42 2.58
CA PHE A 358 7.73 -7.98 2.36
C PHE A 358 9.20 -7.52 2.31
N TYR A 359 10.13 -8.44 2.57
CA TYR A 359 11.56 -8.24 2.43
C TYR A 359 12.08 -9.01 1.21
N THR A 360 13.10 -8.48 0.56
CA THR A 360 13.87 -9.20 -0.47
C THR A 360 15.18 -9.74 0.09
N THR A 361 15.68 -9.14 1.19
CA THR A 361 16.87 -9.59 1.89
C THR A 361 16.59 -10.91 2.62
N PRO A 362 17.30 -12.00 2.27
CA PRO A 362 17.04 -13.31 2.87
C PRO A 362 17.23 -13.33 4.39
N GLY A 363 16.33 -14.03 5.08
CA GLY A 363 16.43 -14.30 6.52
C GLY A 363 15.89 -13.18 7.43
N ILE A 364 15.51 -12.04 6.87
CA ILE A 364 14.89 -10.93 7.63
C ILE A 364 13.37 -11.13 7.70
N GLY A 365 12.77 -10.65 8.79
CA GLY A 365 11.32 -10.73 9.00
C GLY A 365 10.80 -12.13 9.32
N LYS A 366 11.68 -13.10 9.62
CA LYS A 366 11.34 -14.50 9.83
C LYS A 366 10.36 -14.74 10.98
N ASN A 367 10.43 -13.92 12.01
CA ASN A 367 9.52 -13.98 13.17
C ASN A 367 8.61 -12.75 13.26
N GLU A 368 8.39 -12.08 12.13
CA GLU A 368 7.54 -10.89 12.01
C GLU A 368 6.27 -11.21 11.23
N VAL A 369 5.20 -10.49 11.57
CA VAL A 369 3.93 -10.53 10.84
C VAL A 369 3.43 -9.11 10.59
N ARG A 370 2.80 -8.88 9.42
CA ARG A 370 2.02 -7.68 9.19
C ARG A 370 0.59 -7.89 9.64
N LEU A 371 0.05 -6.90 10.37
CA LEU A 371 -1.36 -6.82 10.76
C LEU A 371 -1.99 -5.54 10.21
N ALA A 372 -3.25 -5.65 9.76
CA ALA A 372 -4.09 -4.52 9.39
C ALA A 372 -5.16 -4.30 10.47
N TYR A 373 -5.33 -3.05 10.94
CA TYR A 373 -6.37 -2.73 11.92
C TYR A 373 -7.64 -2.20 11.25
N VAL A 374 -8.15 -3.00 10.29
CA VAL A 374 -9.34 -2.66 9.51
C VAL A 374 -10.63 -3.25 10.07
N LEU A 375 -10.56 -4.20 11.01
CA LEU A 375 -11.73 -4.79 11.67
C LEU A 375 -12.30 -3.83 12.71
N LYS A 376 -13.58 -4.00 13.05
CA LYS A 376 -14.23 -3.30 14.15
C LYS A 376 -13.48 -3.54 15.46
N LYS A 377 -13.57 -2.59 16.38
CA LYS A 377 -12.85 -2.63 17.67
C LYS A 377 -13.13 -3.89 18.48
N GLU A 378 -14.41 -4.33 18.52
CA GLU A 378 -14.82 -5.54 19.22
C GLU A 378 -14.15 -6.79 18.64
N ASP A 379 -14.11 -6.90 17.31
CA ASP A 379 -13.46 -8.00 16.61
C ASP A 379 -11.93 -7.95 16.80
N LEU A 380 -11.32 -6.76 16.84
CA LEU A 380 -9.89 -6.61 17.15
C LEU A 380 -9.57 -7.10 18.56
N VAL A 381 -10.37 -6.75 19.56
CA VAL A 381 -10.21 -7.23 20.95
C VAL A 381 -10.26 -8.76 21.01
N ARG A 382 -11.26 -9.36 20.32
CA ARG A 382 -11.41 -10.82 20.29
C ARG A 382 -10.28 -11.48 19.52
N ALA A 383 -9.90 -10.95 18.36
CA ALA A 383 -8.79 -11.44 17.56
C ALA A 383 -7.44 -11.42 18.32
N LEU A 384 -7.17 -10.37 19.09
CA LEU A 384 -6.00 -10.28 19.96
C LEU A 384 -6.00 -11.33 21.08
N PHE A 385 -7.17 -11.60 21.67
CA PHE A 385 -7.31 -12.65 22.65
C PHE A 385 -7.03 -14.03 22.03
N VAL A 386 -7.60 -14.32 20.85
CA VAL A 386 -7.37 -15.57 20.11
C VAL A 386 -5.89 -15.68 19.68
N LEU A 387 -5.27 -14.60 19.22
CA LEU A 387 -3.84 -14.56 18.87
C LEU A 387 -2.96 -14.91 20.09
N ARG A 388 -3.28 -14.36 21.27
CA ARG A 388 -2.56 -14.71 22.50
C ARG A 388 -2.69 -16.20 22.80
N LYS A 389 -3.89 -16.79 22.65
CA LYS A 389 -4.10 -18.23 22.84
C LYS A 389 -3.33 -19.08 21.82
N ALA A 390 -3.26 -18.61 20.57
CA ALA A 390 -2.44 -19.26 19.55
C ALA A 390 -0.96 -19.25 19.92
N LEU A 391 -0.40 -18.11 20.36
CA LEU A 391 0.99 -17.99 20.78
C LEU A 391 1.30 -18.82 22.05
N GLU A 392 0.33 -18.96 22.98
CA GLU A 392 0.48 -19.84 24.16
C GLU A 392 0.57 -21.33 23.76
N ALA A 393 -0.16 -21.74 22.72
CA ALA A 393 -0.30 -23.14 22.28
C ALA A 393 0.67 -23.56 21.16
N TYR A 394 1.30 -22.60 20.47
CA TYR A 394 2.16 -22.90 19.31
C TYR A 394 3.38 -23.74 19.69
N PRO A 395 3.64 -24.89 18.99
CA PRO A 395 4.75 -25.77 19.33
C PRO A 395 6.14 -25.18 19.05
N GLY A 396 6.24 -24.21 18.10
CA GLY A 396 7.48 -23.52 17.73
C GLY A 396 7.73 -22.21 18.50
N LYS A 397 7.20 -22.07 19.71
CA LYS A 397 7.44 -20.91 20.56
C LYS A 397 8.90 -20.84 21.01
N VAL A 398 9.48 -19.61 20.98
CA VAL A 398 10.86 -19.32 21.40
C VAL A 398 10.91 -18.36 22.58
#